data_7e1ddc2011a4b0b1f44b798564cc1aab
#
_entry.id   7e1ddc2011a4b0b1f44b798564cc1aab
#
_cell.length_a   1.000
_cell.length_b   1.000
_cell.length_c   1.000
_cell.angle_alpha   90.00
_cell.angle_beta   90.00
_cell.angle_gamma   90.00
#
_symmetry.space_group_name_H-M   'P 1'
#
loop_
_entity.id
_entity.type
_entity.pdbx_description
1 polymer ?
#
loop_
_entity_poly.entity_id
_entity_poly.type
_entity_poly.pdbx_seq_one_letter_code
_entity_poly.pdbx_strand_id
1 'polypeptide(L)'
;MSIRVLHIGDIVGSPGRILFARVVHRLKSEGQVDLVIANAENSAAGRGITPGLAEELFSAGADVLTLGDHTWDQKEILPYLDREPRIVRPANFAPGCPGRGVTTVDTPHGRLTVLSLIGRV
;
A
#
# COMPACT_ATOMS: atom_id res chain seq x y z
N MET A 1 -7.31 18.36 -16.72
CA MET A 1 -6.14 17.59 -16.25
C MET A 1 -6.61 16.33 -15.57
N SER A 2 -5.85 15.24 -15.71
CA SER A 2 -6.18 13.95 -15.11
C SER A 2 -5.01 13.44 -14.29
N ILE A 3 -5.30 12.63 -13.27
CA ILE A 3 -4.31 11.89 -12.48
C ILE A 3 -4.37 10.45 -12.97
N ARG A 4 -3.24 9.90 -13.39
CA ARG A 4 -3.14 8.52 -13.85
C ARG A 4 -2.69 7.65 -12.68
N VAL A 5 -3.58 6.82 -12.18
CA VAL A 5 -3.34 5.97 -11.03
C VAL A 5 -3.15 4.53 -11.51
N LEU A 6 -2.04 3.92 -11.09
CA LEU A 6 -1.84 2.49 -11.19
C LEU A 6 -2.24 1.86 -9.85
N HIS A 7 -3.23 0.99 -9.88
CA HIS A 7 -3.63 0.20 -8.72
C HIS A 7 -3.23 -1.26 -8.94
N ILE A 8 -2.41 -1.79 -8.03
CA ILE A 8 -1.99 -3.18 -8.07
C ILE A 8 -2.61 -3.91 -6.88
N GLY A 9 -3.38 -4.95 -7.19
CA GLY A 9 -4.00 -5.80 -6.18
C GLY A 9 -3.06 -6.92 -5.74
N ASP A 10 -3.24 -7.36 -4.53
CA ASP A 10 -2.75 -8.63 -3.96
C ASP A 10 -1.30 -9.02 -4.33
N ILE A 11 -0.34 -8.25 -3.87
CA ILE A 11 1.07 -8.62 -3.99
C ILE A 11 1.36 -9.79 -3.06
N VAL A 12 1.68 -10.96 -3.61
CA VAL A 12 1.91 -12.19 -2.86
C VAL A 12 3.37 -12.58 -2.90
N GLY A 13 4.04 -12.51 -1.74
CA GLY A 13 5.39 -13.00 -1.54
C GLY A 13 6.45 -12.39 -2.44
N SER A 14 7.60 -13.04 -2.50
CA SER A 14 8.74 -12.58 -3.28
C SER A 14 8.46 -12.44 -4.77
N PRO A 15 7.80 -13.40 -5.45
CA PRO A 15 7.50 -13.26 -6.87
C PRO A 15 6.66 -12.02 -7.18
N GLY A 16 5.66 -11.74 -6.33
CA GLY A 16 4.80 -10.56 -6.48
C GLY A 16 5.59 -9.27 -6.30
N ARG A 17 6.46 -9.21 -5.29
CA ARG A 17 7.30 -8.02 -5.04
C ARG A 17 8.28 -7.75 -6.19
N ILE A 18 8.89 -8.80 -6.74
CA ILE A 18 9.82 -8.67 -7.87
C ILE A 18 9.09 -8.14 -9.11
N LEU A 19 7.94 -8.71 -9.42
CA LEU A 19 7.14 -8.27 -10.56
C LEU A 19 6.66 -6.82 -10.38
N PHE A 20 6.19 -6.48 -9.18
CA PHE A 20 5.79 -5.12 -8.82
C PHE A 20 6.91 -4.12 -9.11
N ALA A 21 8.11 -4.36 -8.58
CA ALA A 21 9.25 -3.47 -8.75
C ALA A 21 9.59 -3.25 -10.24
N ARG A 22 9.57 -4.31 -11.01
CA ARG A 22 9.87 -4.27 -12.44
C ARG A 22 8.86 -3.46 -13.24
N VAL A 23 7.57 -3.72 -13.02
CA VAL A 23 6.48 -3.05 -13.75
C VAL A 23 6.39 -1.57 -13.38
N VAL A 24 6.46 -1.27 -12.08
CA VAL A 24 6.37 0.11 -11.60
C VAL A 24 7.54 0.95 -12.09
N HIS A 25 8.75 0.40 -12.01
CA HIS A 25 9.94 1.08 -12.54
C HIS A 25 9.75 1.47 -14.01
N ARG A 26 9.29 0.53 -14.83
CA ARG A 26 9.07 0.78 -16.26
C ARG A 26 8.01 1.87 -16.49
N LEU A 27 6.84 1.73 -15.87
CA LEU A 27 5.73 2.67 -16.09
C LEU A 27 6.05 4.08 -15.58
N LYS A 28 6.76 4.20 -14.46
CA LYS A 28 7.19 5.51 -13.95
C LYS A 28 8.27 6.13 -14.85
N SER A 29 9.24 5.35 -15.31
CA SER A 29 10.30 5.85 -16.18
C SER A 29 9.79 6.27 -17.56
N GLU A 30 8.72 5.65 -18.05
CA GLU A 30 8.04 6.03 -19.28
C GLU A 30 7.03 7.16 -19.09
N GLY A 31 6.87 7.69 -17.89
CA GLY A 31 5.93 8.77 -17.58
C GLY A 31 4.45 8.38 -17.75
N GLN A 32 4.13 7.11 -17.60
CA GLN A 32 2.76 6.61 -17.84
C GLN A 32 1.86 6.64 -16.62
N VAL A 33 2.42 6.81 -15.41
CA VAL A 33 1.66 6.85 -14.16
C VAL A 33 2.08 8.03 -13.29
N ASP A 34 1.14 8.60 -12.56
CA ASP A 34 1.36 9.70 -11.63
C ASP A 34 1.37 9.21 -10.19
N LEU A 35 0.64 8.14 -9.88
CA LEU A 35 0.54 7.58 -8.54
C LEU A 35 0.39 6.06 -8.61
N VAL A 36 1.06 5.37 -7.69
CA VAL A 36 1.01 3.90 -7.56
C VAL A 36 0.44 3.53 -6.21
N ILE A 37 -0.68 2.81 -6.22
CA ILE A 37 -1.30 2.23 -5.04
C ILE A 37 -1.17 0.71 -5.14
N ALA A 38 -0.77 0.06 -4.05
CA ALA A 38 -0.60 -1.39 -4.05
C ALA A 38 -1.21 -2.02 -2.80
N ASN A 39 -1.95 -3.11 -2.98
CA ASN A 39 -2.39 -3.95 -1.87
C ASN A 39 -1.23 -4.85 -1.46
N ALA A 40 -0.81 -4.75 -0.21
CA ALA A 40 0.39 -5.39 0.32
C ALA A 40 0.13 -6.32 1.50
N GLU A 41 -1.12 -6.65 1.79
CA GLU A 41 -1.46 -7.47 2.96
C GLU A 41 -0.95 -8.91 2.90
N ASN A 42 -0.54 -9.38 1.72
CA ASN A 42 0.00 -10.72 1.52
C ASN A 42 1.48 -10.72 1.07
N SER A 43 2.16 -9.58 1.18
CA SER A 43 3.54 -9.44 0.70
C SER A 43 4.56 -10.25 1.50
N ALA A 44 4.28 -10.57 2.77
CA ALA A 44 5.12 -11.43 3.61
C ALA A 44 4.71 -12.91 3.43
N ALA A 45 5.14 -13.49 2.33
CA ALA A 45 4.92 -14.92 2.01
C ALA A 45 3.42 -15.32 2.06
N GLY A 46 2.53 -14.41 1.65
CA GLY A 46 1.09 -14.64 1.62
C GLY A 46 0.34 -14.26 2.88
N ARG A 47 1.02 -13.70 3.91
CA ARG A 47 0.39 -13.29 5.16
C ARG A 47 1.04 -12.05 5.76
N GLY A 48 0.32 -10.92 5.68
CA GLY A 48 0.73 -9.68 6.32
C GLY A 48 1.89 -8.99 5.61
N ILE A 49 2.42 -7.98 6.28
CA ILE A 49 3.54 -7.17 5.82
C ILE A 49 4.43 -6.84 7.03
N THR A 50 5.73 -6.77 6.80
CA THR A 50 6.71 -6.29 7.79
C THR A 50 7.15 -4.88 7.44
N PRO A 51 7.72 -4.10 8.39
CA PRO A 51 8.29 -2.80 8.08
C PRO A 51 9.32 -2.84 6.96
N GLY A 52 10.20 -3.85 6.96
CA GLY A 52 11.22 -4.01 5.92
C GLY A 52 10.61 -4.22 4.53
N LEU A 53 9.55 -5.01 4.42
CA LEU A 53 8.84 -5.23 3.15
C LEU A 53 8.08 -3.98 2.71
N ALA A 54 7.49 -3.22 3.63
CA ALA A 54 6.88 -1.95 3.31
C ALA A 54 7.90 -0.97 2.71
N GLU A 55 9.07 -0.84 3.34
CA GLU A 55 10.14 0.00 2.82
C GLU A 55 10.63 -0.47 1.45
N GLU A 56 10.72 -1.79 1.23
CA GLU A 56 11.07 -2.35 -0.07
C GLU A 56 10.08 -1.91 -1.14
N LEU A 57 8.77 -2.00 -0.87
CA LEU A 57 7.73 -1.62 -1.81
C LEU A 57 7.69 -0.11 -2.07
N PHE A 58 7.89 0.72 -1.04
CA PHE A 58 8.02 2.17 -1.22
C PHE A 58 9.24 2.52 -2.06
N SER A 59 10.38 1.90 -1.79
CA SER A 59 11.59 2.11 -2.58
C SER A 59 11.43 1.66 -4.04
N ALA A 60 10.61 0.65 -4.28
CA ALA A 60 10.29 0.17 -5.63
C ALA A 60 9.30 1.08 -6.37
N GLY A 61 8.71 2.07 -5.70
CA GLY A 61 7.86 3.08 -6.31
C GLY A 61 6.41 3.11 -5.88
N ALA A 62 6.00 2.34 -4.86
CA ALA A 62 4.67 2.50 -4.27
C ALA A 62 4.55 3.87 -3.62
N ASP A 63 3.45 4.56 -3.87
CA ASP A 63 3.12 5.82 -3.22
C ASP A 63 2.22 5.59 -2.01
N VAL A 64 1.32 4.61 -2.08
CA VAL A 64 0.44 4.20 -0.99
C VAL A 64 0.32 2.68 -0.97
N LEU A 65 0.40 2.10 0.22
CA LEU A 65 0.11 0.68 0.46
C LEU A 65 -1.23 0.53 1.17
N THR A 66 -2.03 -0.42 0.72
CA THR A 66 -3.29 -0.78 1.38
C THR A 66 -3.20 -2.17 2.00
N LEU A 67 -3.88 -2.34 3.11
CA LEU A 67 -3.97 -3.60 3.85
C LEU A 67 -5.44 -4.03 3.97
N GLY A 68 -5.65 -5.27 4.39
CA GLY A 68 -6.98 -5.86 4.56
C GLY A 68 -7.05 -6.74 5.81
N ASP A 69 -7.64 -7.91 5.70
CA ASP A 69 -7.84 -8.83 6.84
C ASP A 69 -6.52 -9.40 7.39
N HIS A 70 -5.44 -9.41 6.62
CA HIS A 70 -4.12 -9.85 7.07
C HIS A 70 -3.26 -8.74 7.71
N THR A 71 -3.83 -7.58 8.00
CA THR A 71 -3.11 -6.43 8.58
C THR A 71 -2.29 -6.81 9.83
N TRP A 72 -2.86 -7.66 10.69
CA TRP A 72 -2.28 -7.99 12.00
C TRP A 72 -1.41 -9.24 12.03
N ASP A 73 -1.21 -9.89 10.89
CA ASP A 73 -0.52 -11.18 10.85
C ASP A 73 0.96 -11.09 11.20
N GLN A 74 1.62 -9.96 10.91
CA GLN A 74 3.00 -9.69 11.30
C GLN A 74 3.03 -8.60 12.37
N LYS A 75 3.33 -8.96 13.60
CA LYS A 75 3.25 -8.04 14.74
C LYS A 75 4.18 -6.84 14.65
N GLU A 76 5.30 -6.99 13.97
CA GLU A 76 6.30 -5.92 13.78
C GLU A 76 5.74 -4.71 13.06
N ILE A 77 4.65 -4.88 12.28
CA ILE A 77 4.03 -3.78 11.53
C ILE A 77 3.32 -2.78 12.44
N LEU A 78 2.86 -3.20 13.63
CA LEU A 78 1.98 -2.40 14.46
C LEU A 78 2.55 -1.02 14.81
N PRO A 79 3.77 -0.89 15.38
CA PRO A 79 4.33 0.42 15.65
C PRO A 79 4.68 1.20 14.37
N TYR A 80 4.97 0.50 13.28
CA TYR A 80 5.27 1.12 12.00
C TYR A 80 4.02 1.79 11.40
N LEU A 81 2.85 1.17 11.52
CA LEU A 81 1.59 1.74 11.03
C LEU A 81 1.27 3.10 11.63
N ASP A 82 1.60 3.31 12.90
CA ASP A 82 1.33 4.57 13.58
C ASP A 82 2.20 5.74 13.08
N ARG A 83 3.37 5.43 12.55
CA ARG A 83 4.32 6.46 12.10
C ARG A 83 4.43 6.62 10.59
N GLU A 84 3.87 5.68 9.79
CA GLU A 84 3.95 5.75 8.33
C GLU A 84 2.60 6.11 7.72
N PRO A 85 2.42 7.38 7.28
CA PRO A 85 1.12 7.82 6.75
C PRO A 85 0.76 7.25 5.39
N ARG A 86 1.71 6.64 4.67
CA ARG A 86 1.49 6.11 3.32
C ARG A 86 0.97 4.67 3.32
N ILE A 87 0.69 4.09 4.48
CA ILE A 87 0.11 2.76 4.60
C ILE A 87 -1.23 2.85 5.31
N VAL A 88 -2.27 2.26 4.73
CA VAL A 88 -3.61 2.28 5.31
C VAL A 88 -4.12 0.87 5.58
N ARG A 89 -4.65 0.68 6.78
CA ARG A 89 -5.43 -0.51 7.12
C ARG A 89 -6.90 -0.23 6.82
N PRO A 90 -7.81 -1.23 6.86
CA PRO A 90 -9.23 -0.93 6.65
C PRO A 90 -9.76 0.15 7.58
N ALA A 91 -10.42 1.15 7.00
CA ALA A 91 -10.96 2.29 7.73
C ALA A 91 -12.12 1.89 8.65
N ASN A 92 -12.78 0.79 8.34
CA ASN A 92 -13.90 0.26 9.13
C ASN A 92 -13.48 -0.77 10.19
N PHE A 93 -12.18 -0.84 10.53
CA PHE A 93 -11.73 -1.50 11.76
C PHE A 93 -12.20 -0.72 12.98
N ALA A 94 -12.18 -1.36 14.16
CA ALA A 94 -12.61 -0.74 15.40
C ALA A 94 -11.82 0.54 15.70
N PRO A 95 -12.46 1.57 16.29
CA PRO A 95 -11.76 2.76 16.74
C PRO A 95 -10.60 2.42 17.69
N GLY A 96 -9.49 3.13 17.57
CA GLY A 96 -8.32 2.92 18.41
C GLY A 96 -7.35 1.84 17.93
N CYS A 97 -7.64 1.14 16.82
CA CYS A 97 -6.66 0.24 16.21
C CYS A 97 -5.42 1.02 15.74
N PRO A 98 -4.23 0.38 15.81
CA PRO A 98 -3.01 1.00 15.27
C PRO A 98 -3.16 1.41 13.79
N GLY A 99 -2.47 2.48 13.43
CA GLY A 99 -2.45 3.00 12.07
C GLY A 99 -3.68 3.81 11.72
N ARG A 100 -3.89 4.00 10.44
CA ARG A 100 -4.98 4.80 9.88
C ARG A 100 -5.64 4.09 8.71
N GLY A 101 -6.91 4.41 8.48
CA GLY A 101 -7.69 3.83 7.38
C GLY A 101 -7.77 4.73 6.15
N VAL A 102 -7.28 5.96 6.23
CA VAL A 102 -7.37 6.96 5.17
C VAL A 102 -6.07 7.73 5.11
N THR A 103 -5.58 8.01 3.90
CA THR A 103 -4.44 8.91 3.69
C THR A 103 -4.66 9.75 2.44
N THR A 104 -4.06 10.93 2.40
CA THR A 104 -4.13 11.82 1.25
C THR A 104 -2.71 12.09 0.76
N VAL A 105 -2.50 11.96 -0.53
CA VAL A 105 -1.20 12.23 -1.17
C VAL A 105 -1.36 13.31 -2.23
N ASP A 106 -0.34 14.15 -2.35
CA ASP A 106 -0.28 15.18 -3.38
C ASP A 106 0.32 14.60 -4.66
N THR A 107 -0.25 15.02 -5.79
CA THR A 107 0.31 14.73 -7.12
C THR A 107 0.52 16.05 -7.86
N PRO A 108 1.28 16.07 -8.97
CA PRO A 108 1.40 17.29 -9.77
C PRO A 108 0.06 17.83 -10.32
N HIS A 109 -0.97 16.99 -10.31
CA HIS A 109 -2.29 17.32 -10.90
C HIS A 109 -3.41 17.42 -9.86
N GLY A 110 -3.09 17.39 -8.57
CA GLY A 110 -4.08 17.50 -7.50
C GLY A 110 -3.85 16.49 -6.37
N ARG A 111 -4.77 16.45 -5.44
CA ARG A 111 -4.73 15.54 -4.30
C ARG A 111 -5.55 14.29 -4.55
N LEU A 112 -5.04 13.17 -4.07
CA LEU A 112 -5.75 11.90 -4.10
C LEU A 112 -5.87 11.35 -2.67
N THR A 113 -7.10 11.05 -2.25
CA THR A 113 -7.36 10.39 -0.98
C THR A 113 -7.57 8.90 -1.21
N VAL A 114 -6.86 8.09 -0.46
CA VAL A 114 -6.93 6.63 -0.53
C VAL A 114 -7.50 6.12 0.79
N LEU A 115 -8.51 5.26 0.70
CA LEU A 115 -9.04 4.55 1.86
C LEU A 115 -9.20 3.07 1.52
N SER A 116 -9.04 2.22 2.54
CA SER A 116 -9.31 0.79 2.45
C SER A 116 -10.56 0.45 3.24
N LEU A 117 -11.36 -0.46 2.72
CA LEU A 117 -12.54 -0.99 3.41
C LEU A 117 -12.51 -2.52 3.34
N ILE A 118 -12.96 -3.14 4.41
CA ILE A 118 -13.16 -4.58 4.45
C ILE A 118 -14.64 -4.91 4.48
N GLY A 119 -15.04 -5.98 3.84
CA GLY A 119 -16.41 -6.47 3.90
C GLY A 119 -16.78 -6.96 5.29
N ARG A 120 -18.05 -6.93 5.61
CA ARG A 120 -18.62 -7.50 6.83
C ARG A 120 -19.56 -8.64 6.49
N VAL A 121 -19.42 -9.71 7.26
CA VAL A 121 -20.31 -10.88 7.17
C VAL A 121 -21.14 -10.96 8.43
#